data_5eb5d3bbe502a49aef9537c06697f25e
#
_entry.id   5eb5d3bbe502a49aef9537c06697f25e
#
_cell.length_a   1.000
_cell.length_b   1.000
_cell.length_c   1.000
_cell.angle_alpha   90.00
_cell.angle_beta   90.00
_cell.angle_gamma   90.00
#
_symmetry.space_group_name_H-M   'P 1'
#
loop_
_entity.id
_entity.type
_entity.pdbx_description
1 polymer ?
#
loop_
_entity_poly.entity_id
_entity_poly.type
_entity_poly.pdbx_seq_one_letter_code
_entity_poly.pdbx_strand_id
1 'polypeptide(L)'
;MPPVQLQVGDIAPDFALPSDSGKTVKLSDFHGKRVVLYFYPKDDTPGCTTQACGFRDAYPQIKEQNAVVIGISPDDEKSHVKFKTKYNLPFVLLADPDHKVAEMYGVWGEKSMYGKKYLGVIRSHFVISEDGKLVDVQAKVSPKDSVERALDVLRVP
;
A
#
# COMPACT_ATOMS: atom_id res chain seq x y z
N MET A 1 -11.97 -13.84 16.80
CA MET A 1 -12.49 -12.58 16.21
C MET A 1 -12.41 -12.66 14.69
N PRO A 2 -13.50 -12.31 14.03
CA PRO A 2 -13.43 -12.30 12.57
C PRO A 2 -12.43 -11.23 12.11
N PRO A 3 -11.75 -11.44 10.97
CA PRO A 3 -10.85 -10.42 10.45
C PRO A 3 -11.65 -9.15 10.11
N VAL A 4 -10.98 -8.01 10.25
CA VAL A 4 -11.56 -6.73 9.85
C VAL A 4 -11.78 -6.75 8.35
N GLN A 5 -12.99 -6.43 7.91
CA GLN A 5 -13.30 -6.29 6.48
C GLN A 5 -13.73 -4.87 6.21
N LEU A 6 -12.84 -4.13 5.56
CA LEU A 6 -13.11 -2.77 5.13
C LEU A 6 -13.83 -2.80 3.78
N GLN A 7 -14.78 -1.89 3.61
CA GLN A 7 -15.59 -1.80 2.41
C GLN A 7 -15.56 -0.39 1.85
N VAL A 8 -15.87 -0.27 0.57
CA VAL A 8 -16.05 1.03 -0.06
C VAL A 8 -17.08 1.84 0.73
N GLY A 9 -16.75 3.10 1.03
CA GLY A 9 -17.57 3.99 1.84
C GLY A 9 -17.13 4.07 3.30
N ASP A 10 -16.38 3.10 3.79
CA ASP A 10 -15.86 3.14 5.16
C ASP A 10 -14.78 4.21 5.29
N ILE A 11 -14.62 4.76 6.48
CA ILE A 11 -13.50 5.64 6.78
C ILE A 11 -12.24 4.79 6.84
N ALA A 12 -11.21 5.20 6.08
CA ALA A 12 -9.91 4.51 6.12
C ALA A 12 -9.28 4.71 7.51
N PRO A 13 -8.90 3.61 8.22
CA PRO A 13 -8.26 3.75 9.53
C PRO A 13 -6.98 4.58 9.45
N ASP A 14 -6.85 5.57 10.34
CA ASP A 14 -5.63 6.35 10.41
C ASP A 14 -4.52 5.53 11.06
N PHE A 15 -3.29 5.89 10.75
CA PHE A 15 -2.11 5.23 11.30
C PHE A 15 -0.94 6.22 11.35
N ALA A 16 0.09 5.85 12.10
CA ALA A 16 1.34 6.58 12.15
C ALA A 16 2.47 5.57 12.08
N LEU A 17 3.29 5.63 11.04
CA LEU A 17 4.38 4.69 10.82
C LEU A 17 5.67 5.43 10.40
N PRO A 18 6.83 4.88 10.77
CA PRO A 18 8.09 5.45 10.29
C PRO A 18 8.26 5.21 8.78
N SER A 19 8.82 6.20 8.11
CA SER A 19 9.05 6.15 6.67
C SER A 19 10.53 5.94 6.35
N ASP A 20 10.79 5.67 5.07
CA ASP A 20 12.15 5.59 4.53
C ASP A 20 12.96 6.88 4.75
N SER A 21 12.29 8.02 4.96
CA SER A 21 12.96 9.29 5.24
C SER A 21 13.30 9.48 6.72
N GLY A 22 12.93 8.53 7.58
CA GLY A 22 13.12 8.62 9.02
C GLY A 22 12.05 9.42 9.75
N LYS A 23 11.10 9.99 9.02
CA LYS A 23 9.99 10.74 9.62
C LYS A 23 8.77 9.84 9.81
N THR A 24 8.02 10.10 10.89
CA THR A 24 6.73 9.45 11.08
C THR A 24 5.69 10.06 10.14
N VAL A 25 4.99 9.19 9.41
CA VAL A 25 3.95 9.59 8.45
C VAL A 25 2.61 9.07 8.91
N LYS A 26 1.61 9.93 8.89
CA LYS A 26 0.22 9.58 9.21
C LYS A 26 -0.62 9.64 7.95
N LEU A 27 -1.61 8.77 7.85
CA LEU A 27 -2.56 8.84 6.73
C LEU A 27 -3.24 10.21 6.69
N SER A 28 -3.60 10.74 7.86
CA SER A 28 -4.25 12.06 7.98
C SER A 28 -3.41 13.22 7.44
N ASP A 29 -2.09 13.04 7.30
CA ASP A 29 -1.22 14.06 6.70
C ASP A 29 -1.57 14.32 5.22
N PHE A 30 -2.31 13.42 4.59
CA PHE A 30 -2.66 13.50 3.17
C PHE A 30 -4.10 13.92 2.92
N HIS A 31 -4.80 14.44 3.93
CA HIS A 31 -6.15 14.99 3.74
C HIS A 31 -6.12 16.05 2.62
N GLY A 32 -7.09 16.01 1.75
CA GLY A 32 -7.15 16.89 0.57
C GLY A 32 -6.53 16.26 -0.67
N LYS A 33 -5.89 15.11 -0.53
CA LYS A 33 -5.34 14.33 -1.65
C LYS A 33 -5.93 12.93 -1.64
N ARG A 34 -6.05 12.34 -2.82
CA ARG A 34 -6.38 10.91 -2.91
C ARG A 34 -5.13 10.10 -2.64
N VAL A 35 -5.29 8.94 -2.02
CA VAL A 35 -4.16 8.06 -1.65
C VAL A 35 -4.38 6.69 -2.25
N VAL A 36 -3.39 6.20 -2.97
CA VAL A 36 -3.30 4.78 -3.31
C VAL A 36 -2.41 4.13 -2.27
N LEU A 37 -3.04 3.42 -1.35
CA LEU A 37 -2.35 2.74 -0.25
C LEU A 37 -2.26 1.27 -0.59
N TYR A 38 -1.03 0.74 -0.70
CA TYR A 38 -0.89 -0.68 -0.99
C TYR A 38 -0.02 -1.38 0.04
N PHE A 39 -0.38 -2.62 0.32
CA PHE A 39 0.35 -3.49 1.24
C PHE A 39 1.02 -4.59 0.44
N TYR A 40 2.30 -4.83 0.72
CA TYR A 40 3.07 -5.85 0.03
C TYR A 40 3.94 -6.61 1.02
N PRO A 41 4.28 -7.89 0.73
CA PRO A 41 4.90 -8.75 1.74
C PRO A 41 6.38 -8.48 2.01
N LYS A 42 7.17 -8.07 1.02
CA LYS A 42 8.61 -7.93 1.24
C LYS A 42 9.30 -7.12 0.14
N ASP A 43 10.16 -6.18 0.56
CA ASP A 43 10.99 -5.39 -0.35
C ASP A 43 11.84 -6.26 -1.25
N ASP A 44 12.04 -5.80 -2.48
CA ASP A 44 12.98 -6.38 -3.45
C ASP A 44 12.72 -7.85 -3.77
N THR A 45 11.46 -8.27 -3.72
CA THR A 45 11.02 -9.57 -4.26
C THR A 45 10.40 -9.33 -5.64
N PRO A 46 10.34 -10.37 -6.51
CA PRO A 46 9.88 -10.16 -7.89
C PRO A 46 8.52 -9.47 -8.01
N GLY A 47 7.50 -9.96 -7.32
CA GLY A 47 6.15 -9.37 -7.39
C GLY A 47 6.09 -7.97 -6.80
N CYS A 48 6.75 -7.75 -5.68
CA CYS A 48 6.76 -6.44 -5.02
C CYS A 48 7.52 -5.41 -5.86
N THR A 49 8.60 -5.82 -6.51
CA THR A 49 9.35 -4.97 -7.43
C THR A 49 8.51 -4.59 -8.64
N THR A 50 7.79 -5.56 -9.23
CA THR A 50 6.88 -5.31 -10.36
C THR A 50 5.82 -4.28 -9.99
N GLN A 51 5.20 -4.44 -8.83
CA GLN A 51 4.17 -3.51 -8.35
C GLN A 51 4.74 -2.11 -8.10
N ALA A 52 5.85 -2.02 -7.38
CA ALA A 52 6.48 -0.74 -7.05
C ALA A 52 6.94 0.00 -8.30
N CYS A 53 7.59 -0.69 -9.23
CA CYS A 53 8.04 -0.09 -10.49
C CYS A 53 6.86 0.32 -11.38
N GLY A 54 5.77 -0.44 -11.35
CA GLY A 54 4.55 -0.07 -12.05
C GLY A 54 3.96 1.23 -11.52
N PHE A 55 3.88 1.39 -10.21
CA PHE A 55 3.44 2.65 -9.61
C PHE A 55 4.42 3.79 -9.87
N ARG A 56 5.72 3.51 -9.86
CA ARG A 56 6.74 4.50 -10.21
C ARG A 56 6.51 5.05 -11.61
N ASP A 57 6.33 4.15 -12.58
CA ASP A 57 6.18 4.54 -13.99
C ASP A 57 4.86 5.29 -14.22
N ALA A 58 3.82 4.97 -13.44
CA ALA A 58 2.52 5.63 -13.51
C ALA A 58 2.43 6.88 -12.63
N TYR A 59 3.44 7.17 -11.82
CA TYR A 59 3.34 8.20 -10.80
C TYR A 59 3.04 9.60 -11.35
N PRO A 60 3.61 10.04 -12.48
CA PRO A 60 3.22 11.33 -13.06
C PRO A 60 1.71 11.44 -13.34
N GLN A 61 1.10 10.37 -13.87
CA GLN A 61 -0.34 10.33 -14.12
C GLN A 61 -1.14 10.34 -12.81
N ILE A 62 -0.65 9.63 -11.80
CA ILE A 62 -1.28 9.57 -10.47
C ILE A 62 -1.29 10.97 -9.84
N LYS A 63 -0.16 11.66 -9.91
CA LYS A 63 -0.05 13.02 -9.35
C LYS A 63 -0.97 14.01 -10.07
N GLU A 64 -1.17 13.86 -11.38
CA GLU A 64 -2.11 14.69 -12.14
C GLU A 64 -3.54 14.53 -11.64
N GLN A 65 -3.88 13.41 -11.03
CA GLN A 65 -5.19 13.14 -10.46
C GLN A 65 -5.29 13.55 -8.97
N ASN A 66 -4.39 14.40 -8.50
CA ASN A 66 -4.32 14.85 -7.11
C ASN A 66 -4.20 13.65 -6.15
N ALA A 67 -3.34 12.70 -6.50
CA ALA A 67 -3.16 11.47 -5.74
C ALA A 67 -1.70 11.21 -5.43
N VAL A 68 -1.45 10.47 -4.36
CA VAL A 68 -0.13 9.97 -3.98
C VAL A 68 -0.18 8.47 -3.78
N VAL A 69 0.97 7.82 -3.81
CA VAL A 69 1.09 6.39 -3.52
C VAL A 69 1.84 6.22 -2.21
N ILE A 70 1.35 5.32 -1.36
CA ILE A 70 2.01 4.94 -0.12
C ILE A 70 2.11 3.42 -0.12
N GLY A 71 3.34 2.89 0.01
CA GLY A 71 3.56 1.45 0.15
C GLY A 71 3.86 1.10 1.61
N ILE A 72 3.29 0.01 2.10
CA ILE A 72 3.50 -0.50 3.46
C ILE A 72 3.89 -1.96 3.41
N SER A 73 4.96 -2.31 4.12
CA SER A 73 5.37 -3.71 4.32
C SER A 73 5.92 -3.90 5.73
N PRO A 74 6.09 -5.16 6.18
CA PRO A 74 6.70 -5.42 7.48
C PRO A 74 8.23 -5.23 7.52
N ASP A 75 8.84 -4.83 6.40
CA ASP A 75 10.26 -4.52 6.37
C ASP A 75 10.60 -3.29 7.20
N ASP A 76 11.86 -3.17 7.60
CA ASP A 76 12.32 -2.02 8.35
C ASP A 76 12.67 -0.82 7.44
N GLU A 77 12.98 0.31 8.07
CA GLU A 77 13.31 1.55 7.37
C GLU A 77 14.56 1.42 6.49
N LYS A 78 15.56 0.68 6.94
CA LYS A 78 16.80 0.45 6.17
C LYS A 78 16.52 -0.31 4.89
N SER A 79 15.68 -1.34 4.97
CA SER A 79 15.25 -2.11 3.80
C SER A 79 14.53 -1.19 2.80
N HIS A 80 13.62 -0.36 3.29
CA HIS A 80 12.90 0.60 2.45
C HIS A 80 13.82 1.60 1.75
N VAL A 81 14.84 2.09 2.44
CA VAL A 81 15.82 3.00 1.84
C VAL A 81 16.54 2.31 0.67
N LYS A 82 16.98 1.07 0.87
CA LYS A 82 17.66 0.29 -0.17
C LYS A 82 16.75 0.05 -1.37
N PHE A 83 15.51 -0.36 -1.12
CA PHE A 83 14.55 -0.67 -2.17
C PHE A 83 14.22 0.59 -2.97
N LYS A 84 13.93 1.69 -2.28
CA LYS A 84 13.63 2.97 -2.91
C LYS A 84 14.79 3.46 -3.77
N THR A 85 16.01 3.39 -3.25
CA THR A 85 17.21 3.82 -3.96
C THR A 85 17.47 2.95 -5.20
N LYS A 86 17.34 1.64 -5.04
CA LYS A 86 17.63 0.69 -6.12
C LYS A 86 16.73 0.90 -7.34
N TYR A 87 15.46 1.22 -7.12
CA TYR A 87 14.48 1.35 -8.20
C TYR A 87 13.99 2.78 -8.43
N ASN A 88 14.57 3.76 -7.74
CA ASN A 88 14.18 5.18 -7.86
C ASN A 88 12.68 5.39 -7.63
N LEU A 89 12.17 4.85 -6.54
CA LEU A 89 10.74 4.96 -6.22
C LEU A 89 10.44 6.38 -5.74
N PRO A 90 9.50 7.10 -6.39
CA PRO A 90 9.24 8.51 -6.06
C PRO A 90 8.22 8.72 -4.94
N PHE A 91 7.74 7.65 -4.33
CA PHE A 91 6.69 7.71 -3.32
C PHE A 91 7.17 7.14 -1.99
N VAL A 92 6.37 7.36 -0.94
CA VAL A 92 6.71 7.00 0.44
C VAL A 92 6.56 5.50 0.67
N LEU A 93 7.53 4.92 1.36
CA LEU A 93 7.46 3.56 1.88
C LEU A 93 7.43 3.62 3.40
N LEU A 94 6.48 2.92 4.01
CA LEU A 94 6.30 2.91 5.45
C LEU A 94 6.61 1.53 6.03
N ALA A 95 7.27 1.53 7.19
CA ALA A 95 7.66 0.32 7.89
C ALA A 95 6.60 -0.07 8.92
N ASP A 96 6.09 -1.30 8.83
CA ASP A 96 5.08 -1.86 9.74
C ASP A 96 5.59 -3.21 10.26
N PRO A 97 6.76 -3.23 10.99
CA PRO A 97 7.41 -4.48 11.36
C PRO A 97 6.55 -5.39 12.25
N ASP A 98 5.66 -4.81 13.04
CA ASP A 98 4.74 -5.55 13.90
C ASP A 98 3.43 -5.90 13.20
N HIS A 99 3.29 -5.59 11.92
CA HIS A 99 2.11 -5.81 11.07
C HIS A 99 0.79 -5.27 11.69
N LYS A 100 0.88 -4.26 12.54
CA LYS A 100 -0.29 -3.67 13.20
C LYS A 100 -1.24 -3.01 12.21
N VAL A 101 -0.69 -2.22 11.29
CA VAL A 101 -1.51 -1.54 10.28
C VAL A 101 -2.06 -2.53 9.28
N ALA A 102 -1.27 -3.55 8.90
CA ALA A 102 -1.77 -4.62 8.05
C ALA A 102 -2.97 -5.33 8.70
N GLU A 103 -2.94 -5.55 10.01
CA GLU A 103 -4.06 -6.14 10.73
C GLU A 103 -5.27 -5.20 10.76
N MET A 104 -5.05 -3.89 10.97
CA MET A 104 -6.13 -2.90 10.95
C MET A 104 -6.86 -2.87 9.62
N TYR A 105 -6.14 -3.09 8.54
CA TYR A 105 -6.71 -3.09 7.18
C TYR A 105 -7.17 -4.48 6.73
N GLY A 106 -7.06 -5.49 7.60
CA GLY A 106 -7.53 -6.84 7.28
C GLY A 106 -6.69 -7.58 6.25
N VAL A 107 -5.42 -7.21 6.08
CA VAL A 107 -4.54 -7.78 5.05
C VAL A 107 -3.40 -8.62 5.62
N TRP A 108 -3.42 -8.90 6.90
CA TRP A 108 -2.51 -9.86 7.54
C TRP A 108 -3.28 -11.16 7.72
N GLY A 109 -2.80 -12.22 7.12
CA GLY A 109 -3.53 -13.47 7.17
C GLY A 109 -2.73 -14.68 6.73
N GLU A 110 -3.40 -15.80 6.64
CA GLU A 110 -2.80 -17.07 6.27
C GLU A 110 -2.52 -17.13 4.78
N LYS A 111 -1.29 -17.52 4.45
CA LYS A 111 -0.83 -17.74 3.08
C LYS A 111 -0.33 -19.16 2.98
N SER A 112 -0.25 -19.72 1.77
CA SER A 112 0.36 -21.03 1.57
C SER A 112 1.37 -20.98 0.44
N MET A 113 2.44 -21.74 0.60
CA MET A 113 3.48 -21.89 -0.41
C MET A 113 4.03 -23.32 -0.30
N TYR A 114 3.99 -24.04 -1.41
CA TYR A 114 4.45 -25.45 -1.45
C TYR A 114 3.80 -26.33 -0.38
N GLY A 115 2.49 -26.12 -0.16
CA GLY A 115 1.73 -26.88 0.83
C GLY A 115 1.94 -26.46 2.28
N LYS A 116 2.82 -25.51 2.55
CA LYS A 116 3.04 -24.99 3.90
C LYS A 116 2.23 -23.71 4.11
N LYS A 117 1.59 -23.62 5.27
CA LYS A 117 0.83 -22.43 5.67
C LYS A 117 1.69 -21.54 6.55
N TYR A 118 1.57 -20.22 6.35
CA TYR A 118 2.27 -19.24 7.17
C TYR A 118 1.46 -17.94 7.22
N LEU A 119 1.74 -17.09 8.20
CA LEU A 119 1.10 -15.79 8.31
C LEU A 119 1.93 -14.75 7.57
N GLY A 120 1.28 -13.84 6.87
CA GLY A 120 1.95 -12.79 6.14
C GLY A 120 1.00 -11.77 5.57
N VAL A 121 1.57 -10.77 4.92
CA VAL A 121 0.79 -9.73 4.24
C VAL A 121 0.20 -10.28 2.95
N ILE A 122 -1.11 -10.15 2.81
CA ILE A 122 -1.82 -10.46 1.58
C ILE A 122 -1.76 -9.19 0.72
N ARG A 123 -1.16 -9.28 -0.47
CA ARG A 123 -1.01 -8.13 -1.36
C ARG A 123 -2.37 -7.53 -1.67
N SER A 124 -2.55 -6.26 -1.29
CA SER A 124 -3.84 -5.58 -1.37
C SER A 124 -3.62 -4.11 -1.62
N HIS A 125 -4.59 -3.43 -2.20
CA HIS A 125 -4.55 -1.98 -2.24
C HIS A 125 -5.90 -1.37 -1.88
N PHE A 126 -5.83 -0.13 -1.42
CA PHE A 126 -6.98 0.69 -1.05
C PHE A 126 -6.81 2.05 -1.70
N VAL A 127 -7.83 2.53 -2.38
CA VAL A 127 -7.84 3.91 -2.86
C VAL A 127 -8.71 4.72 -1.93
N ILE A 128 -8.17 5.83 -1.45
CA ILE A 128 -8.78 6.67 -0.40
C ILE A 128 -9.05 8.04 -0.98
N SER A 129 -10.24 8.56 -0.74
CA SER A 129 -10.65 9.89 -1.23
C SER A 129 -10.02 11.01 -0.42
N GLU A 130 -10.19 12.24 -0.89
CA GLU A 130 -9.64 13.43 -0.24
C GLU A 130 -10.19 13.64 1.18
N ASP A 131 -11.38 13.13 1.47
CA ASP A 131 -11.99 13.20 2.80
C ASP A 131 -11.76 11.94 3.65
N GLY A 132 -10.89 11.03 3.19
CA GLY A 132 -10.47 9.87 3.99
C GLY A 132 -11.36 8.65 3.90
N LYS A 133 -12.23 8.54 2.91
CA LYS A 133 -13.09 7.39 2.72
C LYS A 133 -12.55 6.44 1.66
N LEU A 134 -12.77 5.14 1.84
CA LEU A 134 -12.37 4.13 0.87
C LEU A 134 -13.26 4.22 -0.37
N VAL A 135 -12.64 4.34 -1.54
CA VAL A 135 -13.33 4.34 -2.84
C VAL A 135 -13.04 3.11 -3.66
N ASP A 136 -12.00 2.36 -3.32
CA ASP A 136 -11.70 1.06 -3.92
C ASP A 136 -10.99 0.18 -2.90
N VAL A 137 -11.32 -1.11 -2.89
CA VAL A 137 -10.71 -2.11 -2.01
C VAL A 137 -10.41 -3.35 -2.86
N GLN A 138 -9.13 -3.68 -3.01
CA GLN A 138 -8.71 -4.84 -3.79
C GLN A 138 -7.85 -5.77 -2.92
N ALA A 139 -8.46 -6.85 -2.43
CA ALA A 139 -7.77 -7.88 -1.67
C ALA A 139 -7.19 -8.93 -2.62
N LYS A 140 -6.04 -9.49 -2.27
CA LYS A 140 -5.38 -10.55 -3.07
C LYS A 140 -5.15 -10.15 -4.52
N VAL A 141 -4.78 -8.90 -4.74
CA VAL A 141 -4.57 -8.37 -6.07
C VAL A 141 -3.17 -8.74 -6.59
N SER A 142 -3.06 -9.02 -7.89
CA SER A 142 -1.74 -9.25 -8.50
C SER A 142 -0.97 -7.93 -8.63
N PRO A 143 0.38 -7.97 -8.72
CA PRO A 143 1.16 -6.74 -8.86
C PRO A 143 0.72 -5.86 -10.02
N LYS A 144 0.53 -6.46 -11.19
CA LYS A 144 0.14 -5.72 -12.40
C LYS A 144 -1.29 -5.20 -12.30
N ASP A 145 -2.22 -6.04 -11.85
CA ASP A 145 -3.62 -5.66 -11.74
C ASP A 145 -3.82 -4.53 -10.72
N SER A 146 -3.01 -4.52 -9.66
CA SER A 146 -3.05 -3.44 -8.65
C SER A 146 -2.80 -2.08 -9.29
N VAL A 147 -1.75 -1.98 -10.10
CA VAL A 147 -1.40 -0.72 -10.76
C VAL A 147 -2.50 -0.29 -11.75
N GLU A 148 -2.93 -1.23 -12.61
CA GLU A 148 -3.96 -0.94 -13.61
C GLU A 148 -5.28 -0.53 -12.97
N ARG A 149 -5.71 -1.25 -11.94
CA ARG A 149 -6.95 -0.96 -11.23
C ARG A 149 -6.90 0.41 -10.55
N ALA A 150 -5.79 0.73 -9.89
CA ALA A 150 -5.64 2.02 -9.23
C ALA A 150 -5.75 3.17 -10.23
N LEU A 151 -5.09 3.04 -11.38
CA LEU A 151 -5.19 4.05 -12.44
C LEU A 151 -6.62 4.21 -12.95
N ASP A 152 -7.33 3.11 -13.16
CA ASP A 152 -8.72 3.16 -13.62
C ASP A 152 -9.61 3.88 -12.60
N VAL A 153 -9.45 3.57 -11.33
CA VAL A 153 -10.23 4.21 -10.25
C VAL A 153 -9.95 5.71 -10.19
N LEU A 154 -8.68 6.11 -10.33
CA LEU A 154 -8.29 7.52 -10.25
C LEU A 154 -8.79 8.35 -11.45
N ARG A 155 -9.08 7.73 -12.59
CA ARG A 155 -9.62 8.42 -13.76
C ARG A 155 -11.10 8.81 -13.59
N VAL A 156 -11.79 8.19 -12.63
CA VAL A 156 -13.18 8.51 -12.33
C VAL A 156 -13.21 9.70 -11.37
N PRO A 157 -13.94 10.77 -11.71
CA PRO A 157 -14.03 11.95 -10.84
C PRO A 157 -14.70 11.67 -9.51
#